data_e3749a92801c936650605aa455962062
#
_entry.id   e3749a92801c936650605aa455962062
#
_cell.length_a   1.000
_cell.length_b   1.000
_cell.length_c   1.000
_cell.angle_alpha   90.00
_cell.angle_beta   90.00
_cell.angle_gamma   90.00
#
_symmetry.space_group_name_H-M   'P 1'
#
loop_
_entity.id
_entity.type
_entity.pdbx_description
1 polymer ?
#
loop_
_entity_poly.entity_id
_entity_poly.type
_entity_poly.pdbx_seq_one_letter_code
_entity_poly.pdbx_strand_id
1 'polypeptide(L)'
;MKAIWKGTVIAKSDDVEEIEGNIYFPLDSLRKEYILESNTHSSCPWKGKASYFHIMVEGEINEDAAWYYPQPNTGAEILKNRVAFWKGVEIKESQGKINWEMLKVLNSFF
;
A
#
# COMPACT_ATOMS: atom_id res chain seq x y z
N MET A 1 -0.71 8.84 -2.78
CA MET A 1 -1.44 7.89 -1.92
C MET A 1 -0.72 7.67 -0.60
N LYS A 2 -1.48 7.51 0.44
CA LYS A 2 -0.99 7.19 1.79
C LYS A 2 -1.78 6.01 2.33
N ALA A 3 -1.10 5.13 3.05
CA ALA A 3 -1.72 4.10 3.88
C ALA A 3 -1.61 4.57 5.34
N ILE A 4 -2.73 4.64 6.05
CA ILE A 4 -2.81 5.23 7.38
C ILE A 4 -3.49 4.26 8.33
N TRP A 5 -2.90 4.03 9.49
CA TRP A 5 -3.53 3.27 10.56
C TRP A 5 -3.33 3.98 11.89
N LYS A 6 -4.43 4.13 12.64
CA LYS A 6 -4.46 4.87 13.92
C LYS A 6 -3.83 6.27 13.79
N GLY A 7 -4.17 6.96 12.70
CA GLY A 7 -3.65 8.31 12.45
C GLY A 7 -2.19 8.37 12.02
N THR A 8 -1.53 7.23 11.87
CA THR A 8 -0.11 7.15 11.53
C THR A 8 0.07 6.72 10.08
N VAL A 9 0.89 7.44 9.34
CA VAL A 9 1.22 7.08 7.94
C VAL A 9 2.18 5.90 7.95
N ILE A 10 1.74 4.78 7.38
CA ILE A 10 2.51 3.54 7.28
C ILE A 10 3.30 3.47 5.99
N ALA A 11 2.73 3.99 4.92
CA ALA A 11 3.35 4.06 3.61
C ALA A 11 2.86 5.29 2.86
N LYS A 12 3.72 5.83 1.98
CA LYS A 12 3.36 6.97 1.13
C LYS A 12 4.12 6.86 -0.17
N SER A 13 3.39 6.91 -1.29
CA SER A 13 3.99 6.91 -2.62
C SER A 13 2.99 7.40 -3.66
N ASP A 14 3.50 7.98 -4.74
CA ASP A 14 2.69 8.25 -5.94
C ASP A 14 2.79 7.10 -6.94
N ASP A 15 3.77 6.21 -6.77
CA ASP A 15 3.98 5.05 -7.63
C ASP A 15 3.18 3.86 -7.11
N VAL A 16 1.86 3.92 -7.27
CA VAL A 16 0.98 2.85 -6.82
C VAL A 16 0.30 2.19 -8.02
N GLU A 17 -0.09 0.92 -7.84
CA GLU A 17 -0.87 0.17 -8.82
C GLU A 17 -2.18 -0.26 -8.19
N GLU A 18 -3.26 -0.13 -8.93
CA GLU A 18 -4.57 -0.62 -8.51
C GLU A 18 -4.87 -1.93 -9.21
N ILE A 19 -5.02 -3.00 -8.45
CA ILE A 19 -5.26 -4.35 -8.97
C ILE A 19 -6.39 -4.97 -8.17
N GLU A 20 -7.48 -5.33 -8.85
CA GLU A 20 -8.65 -5.94 -8.22
C GLU A 20 -9.22 -5.11 -7.07
N GLY A 21 -9.20 -3.79 -7.22
CA GLY A 21 -9.73 -2.86 -6.21
C GLY A 21 -8.78 -2.59 -5.04
N ASN A 22 -7.60 -3.19 -5.01
CA ASN A 22 -6.60 -2.95 -3.98
C ASN A 22 -5.48 -2.07 -4.51
N ILE A 23 -5.02 -1.15 -3.67
CA ILE A 23 -3.89 -0.28 -3.98
C ILE A 23 -2.61 -0.94 -3.48
N TYR A 24 -1.67 -1.16 -4.38
CA TYR A 24 -0.37 -1.75 -4.08
C TYR A 24 0.70 -0.66 -4.06
N PHE A 25 1.38 -0.53 -2.95
CA PHE A 25 2.46 0.44 -2.74
C PHE A 25 3.81 -0.23 -3.00
N PRO A 26 4.82 0.53 -3.48
CA PRO A 26 6.17 -0.02 -3.51
C PRO A 26 6.63 -0.48 -2.13
N LEU A 27 7.30 -1.61 -2.06
CA LEU A 27 7.78 -2.14 -0.79
C LEU A 27 8.67 -1.13 -0.05
N ASP A 28 9.50 -0.39 -0.77
CA ASP A 28 10.40 0.60 -0.20
C ASP A 28 9.69 1.87 0.29
N SER A 29 8.40 2.03 -0.01
CA SER A 29 7.60 3.16 0.50
C SER A 29 7.04 2.90 1.90
N LEU A 30 7.14 1.70 2.42
CA LEU A 30 6.70 1.35 3.76
C LEU A 30 7.67 1.90 4.80
N ARG A 31 7.12 2.45 5.87
CA ARG A 31 7.91 2.91 7.02
C ARG A 31 8.22 1.71 7.90
N LYS A 32 9.48 1.30 7.90
CA LYS A 32 9.92 0.02 8.51
C LYS A 32 9.65 -0.08 10.00
N GLU A 33 9.66 1.05 10.71
CA GLU A 33 9.41 1.07 12.15
C GLU A 33 8.01 0.59 12.53
N TYR A 34 7.08 0.54 11.57
CA TYR A 34 5.70 0.10 11.81
C TYR A 34 5.41 -1.29 11.22
N ILE A 35 6.41 -1.94 10.64
CA ILE A 35 6.22 -3.19 9.89
C ILE A 35 6.95 -4.33 10.59
N LEU A 36 6.22 -5.43 10.85
CA LEU A 36 6.77 -6.66 11.40
C LEU A 36 6.48 -7.82 10.46
N GLU A 37 7.44 -8.71 10.31
CA GLU A 37 7.23 -9.91 9.50
C GLU A 37 6.23 -10.85 10.16
N SER A 38 5.41 -11.49 9.33
CA SER A 38 4.44 -12.49 9.73
C SER A 38 4.82 -13.85 9.17
N ASN A 39 4.43 -14.92 9.88
CA ASN A 39 4.61 -16.28 9.39
C ASN A 39 3.40 -16.77 8.59
N THR A 40 2.39 -15.94 8.41
CA THR A 40 1.20 -16.29 7.64
C THR A 40 1.49 -16.28 6.15
N HIS A 41 0.95 -17.28 5.45
CA HIS A 41 1.02 -17.40 4.00
C HIS A 41 -0.33 -17.82 3.45
N SER A 42 -0.60 -17.44 2.21
CA SER A 42 -1.78 -17.91 1.49
C SER A 42 -1.40 -18.10 0.01
N SER A 43 -2.28 -18.71 -0.77
CA SER A 43 -2.01 -18.97 -2.18
C SER A 43 -3.13 -18.41 -3.04
N CYS A 44 -2.76 -17.79 -4.14
CA CYS A 44 -3.68 -17.34 -5.19
C CYS A 44 -3.26 -18.03 -6.50
N PRO A 45 -4.18 -18.70 -7.21
CA PRO A 45 -3.81 -19.46 -8.41
C PRO A 45 -3.08 -18.64 -9.47
N TRP A 46 -3.45 -17.37 -9.67
CA TRP A 46 -2.80 -16.59 -10.70
C TRP A 46 -1.71 -15.67 -10.17
N LYS A 47 -1.79 -15.20 -8.91
CA LYS A 47 -0.79 -14.29 -8.34
C LYS A 47 0.40 -15.00 -7.73
N GLY A 48 0.18 -16.15 -7.13
CA GLY A 48 1.20 -16.94 -6.46
C GLY A 48 1.01 -16.99 -4.95
N LYS A 49 2.10 -17.26 -4.23
CA LYS A 49 2.07 -17.37 -2.77
C LYS A 49 2.21 -15.99 -2.14
N ALA A 50 1.22 -15.61 -1.32
CA ALA A 50 1.25 -14.38 -0.56
C ALA A 50 1.98 -14.57 0.77
N SER A 51 2.71 -13.55 1.18
CA SER A 51 3.27 -13.40 2.51
C SER A 51 2.66 -12.16 3.16
N TYR A 52 2.75 -12.06 4.48
CA TYR A 52 2.05 -11.02 5.23
C TYR A 52 2.99 -10.25 6.13
N PHE A 53 2.60 -9.01 6.43
CA PHE A 53 3.21 -8.21 7.50
C PHE A 53 2.16 -7.86 8.54
N HIS A 54 2.58 -7.79 9.79
CA HIS A 54 1.83 -7.11 10.84
C HIS A 54 2.18 -5.64 10.80
N ILE A 55 1.25 -4.81 11.25
CA ILE A 55 1.48 -3.37 11.42
C ILE A 55 1.46 -3.07 12.91
N MET A 56 2.46 -2.35 13.40
CA MET A 56 2.56 -1.99 14.80
C MET A 56 2.66 -0.47 14.95
N VAL A 57 1.74 0.12 15.72
CA VAL A 57 1.74 1.54 16.04
C VAL A 57 1.51 1.69 17.54
N GLU A 58 2.42 2.36 18.21
CA GLU A 58 2.31 2.63 19.66
C GLU A 58 2.02 1.38 20.49
N GLY A 59 2.71 0.28 20.19
CA GLY A 59 2.55 -0.98 20.90
C GLY A 59 1.31 -1.79 20.52
N GLU A 60 0.45 -1.29 19.66
CA GLU A 60 -0.70 -2.05 19.15
C GLU A 60 -0.35 -2.73 17.85
N ILE A 61 -0.72 -3.99 17.73
CA ILE A 61 -0.42 -4.82 16.57
C ILE A 61 -1.71 -5.11 15.80
N ASN A 62 -1.69 -4.79 14.51
CA ASN A 62 -2.72 -5.18 13.56
C ASN A 62 -2.17 -6.38 12.78
N GLU A 63 -2.58 -7.58 13.17
CA GLU A 63 -2.02 -8.81 12.63
C GLU A 63 -2.41 -9.01 11.17
N ASP A 64 -1.39 -9.37 10.35
CA ASP A 64 -1.57 -9.69 8.93
C ASP A 64 -2.31 -8.59 8.15
N ALA A 65 -2.05 -7.34 8.51
CA ALA A 65 -2.76 -6.19 7.93
C ALA A 65 -2.20 -5.76 6.56
N ALA A 66 -1.12 -6.35 6.13
CA ALA A 66 -0.55 -6.11 4.80
C ALA A 66 -0.15 -7.43 4.15
N TRP A 67 -0.21 -7.48 2.83
CA TRP A 67 0.22 -8.66 2.10
C TRP A 67 1.01 -8.29 0.85
N TYR A 68 1.83 -9.23 0.40
CA TYR A 68 2.67 -9.06 -0.79
C TYR A 68 3.01 -10.42 -1.40
N TYR A 69 3.48 -10.41 -2.61
CA TYR A 69 3.84 -11.63 -3.34
C TYR A 69 5.35 -11.59 -3.62
N PRO A 70 6.18 -12.26 -2.78
CA PRO A 70 7.65 -12.24 -2.95
C PRO A 70 8.10 -12.75 -4.32
N GLN A 71 7.39 -13.76 -4.83
CA GLN A 71 7.68 -14.36 -6.13
C GLN A 71 6.38 -14.52 -6.90
N PRO A 72 5.88 -13.43 -7.52
CA PRO A 72 4.64 -13.51 -8.30
C PRO A 72 4.77 -14.52 -9.44
N ASN A 73 3.67 -15.21 -9.74
CA ASN A 73 3.61 -16.10 -10.88
C ASN A 73 3.78 -15.33 -12.19
N THR A 74 4.12 -16.08 -13.26
CA THR A 74 4.16 -15.52 -14.60
C THR A 74 2.81 -14.89 -14.95
N GLY A 75 2.84 -13.65 -15.42
CA GLY A 75 1.63 -12.87 -15.70
C GLY A 75 1.22 -11.95 -14.55
N ALA A 76 1.81 -12.10 -13.36
CA ALA A 76 1.54 -11.26 -12.20
C ALA A 76 2.78 -10.45 -11.76
N GLU A 77 3.73 -10.27 -12.64
CA GLU A 77 5.01 -9.60 -12.33
C GLU A 77 4.85 -8.16 -11.86
N ILE A 78 3.77 -7.50 -12.23
CA ILE A 78 3.46 -6.14 -11.76
C ILE A 78 3.35 -6.05 -10.24
N LEU A 79 3.07 -7.17 -9.56
CA LEU A 79 2.95 -7.23 -8.11
C LEU A 79 4.28 -7.35 -7.38
N LYS A 80 5.37 -7.60 -8.10
CA LYS A 80 6.68 -7.77 -7.48
C LYS A 80 7.10 -6.50 -6.73
N ASN A 81 7.57 -6.68 -5.48
CA ASN A 81 8.00 -5.59 -4.61
C ASN A 81 6.88 -4.58 -4.31
N ARG A 82 5.64 -5.04 -4.25
CA ARG A 82 4.48 -4.21 -3.92
C ARG A 82 3.67 -4.81 -2.79
N VAL A 83 3.08 -3.94 -1.97
CA VAL A 83 2.38 -4.32 -0.74
C VAL A 83 1.00 -3.66 -0.74
N ALA A 84 -0.02 -4.42 -0.40
CA ALA A 84 -1.38 -3.93 -0.19
C ALA A 84 -1.77 -4.04 1.27
N PHE A 85 -2.79 -3.28 1.67
CA PHE A 85 -3.23 -3.19 3.07
C PHE A 85 -4.72 -3.46 3.19
N TRP A 86 -5.14 -3.94 4.36
CA TRP A 86 -6.54 -4.15 4.73
C TRP A 86 -6.71 -4.00 6.25
N LYS A 87 -7.79 -4.54 6.79
CA LYS A 87 -8.05 -4.58 8.25
C LYS A 87 -7.98 -3.21 8.93
N GLY A 88 -8.72 -2.27 8.35
CA GLY A 88 -8.83 -0.94 8.95
C GLY A 88 -7.73 0.04 8.57
N VAL A 89 -6.79 -0.36 7.72
CA VAL A 89 -5.82 0.56 7.16
C VAL A 89 -6.53 1.42 6.11
N GLU A 90 -6.50 2.73 6.29
CA GLU A 90 -7.12 3.66 5.36
C GLU A 90 -6.17 4.00 4.22
N ILE A 91 -6.71 4.04 3.01
CA ILE A 91 -5.96 4.48 1.83
C ILE A 91 -6.51 5.82 1.40
N LYS A 92 -5.69 6.85 1.41
CA LYS A 92 -6.07 8.21 1.06
C LYS A 92 -5.14 8.79 0.03
N GLU A 93 -5.68 9.64 -0.85
CA GLU A 93 -4.86 10.40 -1.77
C GLU A 93 -4.05 11.44 -1.02
N SER A 94 -2.82 11.66 -1.50
CA SER A 94 -1.96 12.71 -0.94
C SER A 94 -2.51 14.07 -1.34
N GLN A 95 -2.83 14.90 -0.35
CA GLN A 95 -3.30 16.25 -0.59
C GLN A 95 -2.16 17.13 -1.10
N GLY A 96 -2.49 18.09 -1.91
CA GLY A 96 -1.60 19.16 -2.32
C GLY A 96 -0.96 18.98 -3.69
N LYS A 97 -0.72 17.78 -4.17
CA LYS A 97 -0.11 17.57 -5.48
C LYS A 97 -1.07 17.83 -6.64
N ILE A 98 -2.28 17.34 -6.51
CA ILE A 98 -3.29 17.48 -7.56
C ILE A 98 -3.84 18.90 -7.59
N ASN A 99 -4.01 19.51 -6.43
CA ASN A 99 -4.74 20.77 -6.31
C ASN A 99 -4.03 21.97 -6.95
N TRP A 100 -2.71 22.06 -6.82
CA TRP A 100 -1.97 23.21 -7.36
C TRP A 100 -1.97 23.24 -8.87
N GLU A 101 -1.74 22.11 -9.52
CA GLU A 101 -1.74 22.04 -10.98
C GLU A 101 -3.12 22.29 -11.55
N MET A 102 -4.14 21.71 -10.95
CA MET A 102 -5.52 21.90 -11.39
C MET A 102 -5.99 23.34 -11.16
N LEU A 103 -5.62 23.96 -10.05
CA LEU A 103 -5.98 25.35 -9.77
C LEU A 103 -5.34 26.30 -10.78
N LYS A 104 -4.10 26.07 -11.17
CA LYS A 104 -3.45 26.87 -12.20
C LYS A 104 -4.16 26.76 -13.54
N VAL A 105 -4.54 25.56 -13.94
CA VAL A 105 -5.27 25.34 -15.19
C VAL A 105 -6.63 26.01 -15.15
N LEU A 106 -7.38 25.85 -14.06
CA LEU A 106 -8.68 26.47 -13.90
C LEU A 106 -8.59 27.99 -13.91
N ASN A 107 -7.62 28.55 -13.22
CA ASN A 107 -7.44 30.01 -13.17
C ASN A 107 -7.03 30.59 -14.51
N SER A 108 -6.39 29.84 -15.39
CA SER A 108 -6.01 30.35 -16.72
C SER A 108 -7.19 30.47 -17.68
N PHE A 109 -8.33 29.86 -17.34
CA PHE A 109 -9.57 29.97 -18.14
C PHE A 109 -10.54 31.06 -17.64
N PHE A 110 -10.25 31.63 -16.50
CA PHE A 110 -11.05 32.66 -15.87
C PHE A 110 -10.26 33.96 -15.71
#